data_eb868d2ddd9e4d12935e932fd5454d6b
#
_entry.id   eb868d2ddd9e4d12935e932fd5454d6b
#
_cell.length_a   1.000
_cell.length_b   1.000
_cell.length_c   1.000
_cell.angle_alpha   90.00
_cell.angle_beta   90.00
_cell.angle_gamma   90.00
#
_symmetry.space_group_name_H-M   'P 1'
#
loop_
_entity.id
_entity.type
_entity.pdbx_description
1 polymer ?
#
loop_
_entity_poly.entity_id
_entity_poly.type
_entity_poly.pdbx_seq_one_letter_code
_entity_poly.pdbx_strand_id
1 'polypeptide(L)'
;MPFYVYIVLAVVVIIFAWVFIYENFIKDDSPTSKIYPSRKPENTAFLKKVLNHGAIGEPLIMYDQNISKKKLNADPYRLELPVFSVSCQERGLVVGVSGSGKTNFILAQILDWMKSGKSFVCSDVKPEIWGILASNGMLDAFGYQYIVINPTDPKSHKYNLFDDLKSDNDLDELLQVLLPAKSADSAVFADLGRLVLKASILFVRGNNEGQVSLTSVYDFIVSQSSSKKLLAKLKDDGSEKVKELVSLAMKTSESDKLFASAINSVVETFQFMSNDTIRHNLSCSDYSLDESLKSQKVAVFLQFEQDSMNTTERLFSLHVQHIIRLLMSNARQRDDVFLIFDELLNGGKIENLADRFNLIRSYKMPTFLYIQSVAGLVEKYGKAEADKIISACSLQICYRVNDSETAEFFSKLCGQVTAERVNKSVSPTVTADGRLINKTNISKNLEMVDLVPPEMMLQLGFGKALCIYKGQSAIINIPQHFKDTPLTGGADFVRLGDLDEITETAEVA
;
A
#
# COMPACT_ATOMS: atom_id res chain seq x y z
N MET A 1 11.57 -1.57 74.71
CA MET A 1 11.58 -1.68 73.23
C MET A 1 12.60 -0.70 72.66
N PRO A 2 13.47 -1.09 71.76
CA PRO A 2 14.46 -0.15 71.19
C PRO A 2 13.77 0.94 70.41
N PHE A 3 14.29 2.16 70.49
CA PHE A 3 13.79 3.38 69.82
C PHE A 3 13.49 3.18 68.31
N TYR A 4 14.20 2.29 67.66
CA TYR A 4 14.02 1.87 66.28
C TYR A 4 12.62 1.28 65.97
N VAL A 5 12.00 0.59 66.91
CA VAL A 5 10.67 -0.04 66.73
C VAL A 5 9.58 1.05 66.67
N TYR A 6 9.73 2.14 67.39
CA TYR A 6 8.79 3.26 67.34
C TYR A 6 8.87 4.02 66.02
N ILE A 7 10.07 4.14 65.43
CA ILE A 7 10.25 4.77 64.09
C ILE A 7 9.60 3.92 63.03
N VAL A 8 9.81 2.60 63.03
CA VAL A 8 9.19 1.69 62.05
C VAL A 8 7.66 1.68 62.20
N LEU A 9 7.13 1.67 63.41
CA LEU A 9 5.68 1.77 63.66
C LEU A 9 5.11 3.11 63.16
N ALA A 10 5.80 4.20 63.42
CA ALA A 10 5.38 5.54 62.92
C ALA A 10 5.38 5.62 61.40
N VAL A 11 6.39 5.07 60.72
CA VAL A 11 6.46 5.01 59.26
C VAL A 11 5.33 4.15 58.67
N VAL A 12 5.04 3.00 59.28
CA VAL A 12 3.94 2.14 58.85
C VAL A 12 2.59 2.82 59.04
N VAL A 13 2.37 3.52 60.16
CA VAL A 13 1.14 4.31 60.38
C VAL A 13 0.99 5.45 59.37
N ILE A 14 2.10 6.14 59.04
CA ILE A 14 2.10 7.20 58.04
C ILE A 14 1.77 6.62 56.66
N ILE A 15 2.34 5.48 56.30
CA ILE A 15 2.04 4.82 55.02
C ILE A 15 0.57 4.39 54.96
N PHE A 16 0.04 3.79 56.03
CA PHE A 16 -1.37 3.42 56.10
C PHE A 16 -2.29 4.63 56.07
N ALA A 17 -1.95 5.69 56.77
CA ALA A 17 -2.71 6.95 56.73
C ALA A 17 -2.67 7.57 55.29
N TRP A 18 -1.51 7.53 54.65
CA TRP A 18 -1.36 8.04 53.27
C TRP A 18 -2.13 7.21 52.25
N VAL A 19 -2.09 5.87 52.38
CA VAL A 19 -2.88 4.96 51.53
C VAL A 19 -4.37 5.18 51.75
N PHE A 20 -4.81 5.33 53.04
CA PHE A 20 -6.19 5.62 53.35
C PHE A 20 -6.67 6.98 52.84
N ILE A 21 -5.83 8.01 52.93
CA ILE A 21 -6.14 9.33 52.38
C ILE A 21 -6.14 9.27 50.84
N TYR A 22 -5.20 8.56 50.25
CA TYR A 22 -5.13 8.38 48.80
C TYR A 22 -6.35 7.65 48.26
N GLU A 23 -6.75 6.54 48.87
CA GLU A 23 -7.91 5.75 48.44
C GLU A 23 -9.26 6.43 48.70
N ASN A 24 -9.38 7.26 49.73
CA ASN A 24 -10.67 7.87 50.08
C ASN A 24 -10.81 9.35 49.71
N PHE A 25 -9.71 10.07 49.49
CA PHE A 25 -9.76 11.53 49.28
C PHE A 25 -8.94 12.02 48.08
N ILE A 26 -7.96 11.26 47.59
CA ILE A 26 -7.07 11.64 46.50
C ILE A 26 -7.31 10.75 45.27
N LYS A 27 -7.79 9.52 45.47
CA LYS A 27 -8.26 8.68 44.36
C LYS A 27 -9.37 9.46 43.70
N ASP A 28 -9.00 10.08 42.60
CA ASP A 28 -9.88 10.94 41.80
C ASP A 28 -11.10 10.09 41.43
N ASP A 29 -12.19 10.24 42.20
CA ASP A 29 -13.53 9.87 41.78
C ASP A 29 -13.98 10.88 40.68
N SER A 30 -13.09 11.14 39.70
CA SER A 30 -13.55 11.69 38.46
C SER A 30 -14.69 10.78 37.99
N PRO A 31 -15.83 11.31 37.60
CA PRO A 31 -16.96 10.51 37.18
C PRO A 31 -16.48 9.70 35.97
N THR A 32 -15.97 8.50 36.25
CA THR A 32 -15.68 7.54 35.18
C THR A 32 -17.03 7.32 34.52
N SER A 33 -17.22 7.92 33.36
CA SER A 33 -18.34 7.58 32.51
C SER A 33 -18.23 6.07 32.28
N LYS A 34 -19.09 5.30 32.97
CA LYS A 34 -19.23 3.89 32.67
C LYS A 34 -19.86 3.86 31.29
N ILE A 35 -19.01 3.64 30.29
CA ILE A 35 -19.45 3.36 28.95
C ILE A 35 -20.08 1.98 29.01
N TYR A 36 -21.39 1.92 28.89
CA TYR A 36 -22.11 0.68 28.60
C TYR A 36 -22.35 0.64 27.11
N PRO A 37 -21.42 0.08 26.32
CA PRO A 37 -21.66 -0.05 24.92
C PRO A 37 -22.88 -0.95 24.70
N SER A 38 -23.84 -0.51 23.93
CA SER A 38 -24.87 -1.37 23.37
C SER A 38 -24.24 -2.44 22.44
N ARG A 39 -23.02 -2.20 22.00
CA ARG A 39 -22.02 -3.14 21.55
C ARG A 39 -20.76 -2.91 22.40
N LYS A 40 -20.32 -3.90 23.14
CA LYS A 40 -18.96 -3.91 23.66
C LYS A 40 -18.04 -3.82 22.44
N PRO A 41 -16.92 -3.06 22.48
CA PRO A 41 -15.86 -3.21 21.49
C PRO A 41 -15.57 -4.71 21.47
N GLU A 42 -15.92 -5.34 20.33
CA GLU A 42 -15.96 -6.79 20.29
C GLU A 42 -14.59 -7.30 20.62
N ASN A 43 -14.58 -8.22 21.54
CA ASN A 43 -13.40 -8.86 22.07
C ASN A 43 -12.58 -9.35 20.86
N THR A 44 -11.25 -9.21 20.88
CA THR A 44 -10.32 -9.82 19.91
C THR A 44 -10.67 -11.29 19.62
N ALA A 45 -11.32 -11.99 20.54
CA ALA A 45 -11.89 -13.32 20.34
C ALA A 45 -12.95 -13.41 19.23
N PHE A 46 -13.73 -12.38 19.00
CA PHE A 46 -14.71 -12.36 17.92
C PHE A 46 -14.03 -12.11 16.56
N LEU A 47 -13.09 -11.16 16.51
CA LEU A 47 -12.26 -10.96 15.32
C LEU A 47 -11.49 -12.23 14.95
N LYS A 48 -10.93 -12.96 15.93
CA LYS A 48 -10.34 -14.29 15.71
C LYS A 48 -11.32 -15.24 15.05
N LYS A 49 -12.56 -15.30 15.53
CA LYS A 49 -13.57 -16.20 14.98
C LYS A 49 -13.99 -15.81 13.56
N VAL A 50 -14.13 -14.51 13.28
CA VAL A 50 -14.51 -14.00 11.96
C VAL A 50 -13.38 -14.15 10.94
N LEU A 51 -12.14 -13.87 11.35
CA LEU A 51 -10.96 -13.95 10.48
C LEU A 51 -10.53 -15.40 10.22
N ASN A 52 -10.72 -16.31 11.21
CA ASN A 52 -10.39 -17.73 11.04
C ASN A 52 -11.47 -18.56 10.32
N HIS A 53 -12.69 -18.03 10.17
CA HIS A 53 -13.76 -18.73 9.43
C HIS A 53 -13.59 -18.48 7.93
N GLY A 54 -12.98 -19.44 7.25
CA GLY A 54 -12.81 -19.45 5.80
C GLY A 54 -11.41 -19.12 5.30
N ALA A 55 -10.43 -19.07 6.18
CA ALA A 55 -9.04 -18.91 5.79
C ALA A 55 -8.49 -20.23 5.21
N ILE A 56 -8.66 -20.41 3.91
CA ILE A 56 -7.80 -21.26 3.10
C ILE A 56 -6.72 -20.31 2.56
N GLY A 57 -5.68 -20.04 3.31
CA GLY A 57 -4.63 -19.15 2.89
C GLY A 57 -3.66 -18.77 4.00
N GLU A 58 -2.55 -18.21 3.62
CA GLU A 58 -1.45 -17.83 4.49
C GLU A 58 -1.87 -16.73 5.48
N PRO A 59 -1.44 -16.81 6.74
CA PRO A 59 -1.77 -15.82 7.74
C PRO A 59 -1.12 -14.48 7.43
N LEU A 60 -1.90 -13.42 7.37
CA LEU A 60 -1.41 -12.06 7.50
C LEU A 60 -1.32 -11.75 8.98
N ILE A 61 -0.10 -11.49 9.46
CA ILE A 61 0.19 -11.40 10.89
C ILE A 61 -0.44 -10.16 11.51
N MET A 62 -1.36 -10.35 12.45
CA MET A 62 -1.90 -9.31 13.33
C MET A 62 -1.95 -9.86 14.75
N TYR A 63 -1.46 -9.11 15.73
CA TYR A 63 -1.30 -9.56 17.10
C TYR A 63 -2.45 -9.14 18.02
N ASP A 64 -2.79 -9.98 18.98
CA ASP A 64 -3.70 -9.66 20.07
C ASP A 64 -3.00 -8.82 21.16
N GLN A 65 -3.67 -7.82 21.70
CA GLN A 65 -3.17 -6.96 22.76
C GLN A 65 -2.78 -7.72 24.05
N ASN A 66 -3.30 -8.94 24.24
CA ASN A 66 -3.17 -9.70 25.48
C ASN A 66 -2.03 -10.73 25.48
N ILE A 67 -1.18 -10.75 24.47
CA ILE A 67 -0.09 -11.73 24.41
C ILE A 67 1.08 -11.28 25.25
N SER A 68 1.42 -12.07 26.25
CA SER A 68 2.58 -11.81 27.09
C SER A 68 3.88 -11.99 26.29
N LYS A 69 4.82 -11.06 26.47
CA LYS A 69 6.18 -11.07 25.86
C LYS A 69 6.95 -12.40 26.07
N LYS A 70 6.53 -13.23 27.04
CA LYS A 70 7.16 -14.52 27.35
C LYS A 70 6.95 -15.61 26.29
N LYS A 71 5.88 -15.49 25.46
CA LYS A 71 5.63 -16.44 24.37
C LYS A 71 6.34 -16.07 23.06
N LEU A 72 6.76 -14.80 22.92
CA LEU A 72 7.49 -14.31 21.73
C LEU A 72 8.93 -14.83 21.60
N ASN A 73 9.57 -15.22 22.72
CA ASN A 73 10.99 -15.54 22.78
C ASN A 73 11.33 -17.03 22.58
N ALA A 74 10.35 -17.89 22.30
CA ALA A 74 10.60 -19.33 22.27
C ALA A 74 11.21 -19.84 20.95
N ASP A 75 11.01 -19.14 19.83
CA ASP A 75 11.61 -19.47 18.54
C ASP A 75 11.69 -18.21 17.66
N PRO A 76 12.89 -17.69 17.34
CA PRO A 76 13.03 -16.51 16.49
C PRO A 76 12.52 -16.72 15.06
N TYR A 77 12.32 -17.97 14.63
CA TYR A 77 11.82 -18.32 13.29
C TYR A 77 10.35 -18.75 13.30
N ARG A 78 9.77 -18.93 14.48
CA ARG A 78 8.40 -19.41 14.66
C ARG A 78 7.55 -18.34 15.31
N LEU A 79 6.99 -17.49 14.51
CA LEU A 79 5.94 -16.56 14.92
C LEU A 79 4.64 -17.34 15.20
N GLU A 80 4.64 -18.18 16.24
CA GLU A 80 3.41 -18.75 16.82
C GLU A 80 2.70 -17.71 17.69
N LEU A 81 2.30 -16.64 17.06
CA LEU A 81 1.38 -15.72 17.70
C LEU A 81 -0.03 -16.11 17.26
N PRO A 82 -1.03 -15.96 18.13
CA PRO A 82 -2.41 -16.10 17.71
C PRO A 82 -2.70 -14.97 16.73
N VAL A 83 -2.52 -15.30 15.50
CA VAL A 83 -2.53 -14.43 14.35
C VAL A 83 -3.92 -14.51 13.76
N PHE A 84 -4.44 -13.38 13.32
CA PHE A 84 -5.58 -13.36 12.44
C PHE A 84 -5.11 -13.79 11.05
N SER A 85 -5.53 -14.95 10.63
CA SER A 85 -5.35 -15.35 9.24
C SER A 85 -6.37 -14.60 8.39
N VAL A 86 -5.88 -13.77 7.46
CA VAL A 86 -6.71 -13.16 6.44
C VAL A 86 -6.64 -14.03 5.22
N SER A 87 -7.78 -14.31 4.60
CA SER A 87 -7.83 -15.06 3.35
C SER A 87 -6.92 -14.42 2.31
N CYS A 88 -6.18 -15.23 1.56
CA CYS A 88 -5.35 -14.79 0.43
C CYS A 88 -6.13 -14.08 -0.70
N GLN A 89 -7.42 -13.90 -0.56
CA GLN A 89 -8.28 -13.17 -1.49
C GLN A 89 -8.65 -11.77 -0.97
N GLU A 90 -8.18 -11.38 0.21
CA GLU A 90 -8.54 -10.11 0.81
C GLU A 90 -7.73 -8.95 0.21
N ARG A 91 -8.34 -7.78 0.27
CA ARG A 91 -7.75 -6.50 -0.12
C ARG A 91 -7.67 -5.63 1.11
N GLY A 92 -6.48 -5.10 1.35
CA GLY A 92 -6.19 -4.28 2.51
C GLY A 92 -5.90 -2.84 2.15
N LEU A 93 -6.40 -1.93 2.98
CA LEU A 93 -6.01 -0.53 3.00
C LEU A 93 -5.32 -0.25 4.33
N VAL A 94 -4.09 0.21 4.28
CA VAL A 94 -3.31 0.58 5.46
C VAL A 94 -3.02 2.07 5.42
N VAL A 95 -3.51 2.78 6.42
CA VAL A 95 -3.40 4.24 6.52
C VAL A 95 -2.57 4.63 7.72
N GLY A 96 -1.67 5.60 7.57
CA GLY A 96 -0.89 6.15 8.68
C GLY A 96 0.24 7.04 8.20
N VAL A 97 0.66 7.95 9.08
CA VAL A 97 1.76 8.88 8.79
C VAL A 97 3.09 8.18 8.62
N SER A 98 4.08 8.87 8.05
CA SER A 98 5.45 8.39 8.01
C SER A 98 5.98 8.10 9.43
N GLY A 99 6.72 7.00 9.59
CA GLY A 99 7.21 6.56 10.90
C GLY A 99 6.16 5.94 11.82
N SER A 100 4.91 5.71 11.38
CA SER A 100 3.88 5.03 12.19
C SER A 100 4.08 3.51 12.30
N GLY A 101 4.93 2.92 11.47
CA GLY A 101 5.24 1.48 11.45
C GLY A 101 4.68 0.73 10.24
N LYS A 102 4.27 1.42 9.18
CA LYS A 102 3.78 0.79 7.93
C LYS A 102 4.80 -0.16 7.32
N THR A 103 6.04 0.29 7.12
CA THR A 103 7.13 -0.54 6.58
C THR A 103 7.39 -1.78 7.43
N ASN A 104 7.29 -1.67 8.77
CA ASN A 104 7.38 -2.83 9.67
C ASN A 104 6.30 -3.88 9.38
N PHE A 105 5.09 -3.42 9.08
CA PHE A 105 3.99 -4.32 8.77
C PHE A 105 4.17 -4.97 7.39
N ILE A 106 4.62 -4.20 6.39
CA ILE A 106 4.96 -4.74 5.07
C ILE A 106 6.00 -5.86 5.18
N LEU A 107 7.10 -5.61 5.88
CA LEU A 107 8.16 -6.60 6.07
C LEU A 107 7.65 -7.86 6.79
N ALA A 108 6.82 -7.70 7.83
CA ALA A 108 6.23 -8.83 8.51
C ALA A 108 5.31 -9.65 7.59
N GLN A 109 4.52 -8.98 6.75
CA GLN A 109 3.66 -9.64 5.76
C GLN A 109 4.48 -10.38 4.69
N ILE A 110 5.51 -9.74 4.15
CA ILE A 110 6.40 -10.35 3.15
C ILE A 110 7.08 -11.58 3.72
N LEU A 111 7.67 -11.48 4.92
CA LEU A 111 8.34 -12.61 5.56
C LEU A 111 7.40 -13.80 5.80
N ASP A 112 6.18 -13.52 6.24
CA ASP A 112 5.20 -14.58 6.44
C ASP A 112 4.75 -15.19 5.09
N TRP A 113 4.59 -14.36 4.08
CA TRP A 113 4.28 -14.81 2.72
C TRP A 113 5.41 -15.66 2.13
N MET A 114 6.66 -15.26 2.34
CA MET A 114 7.84 -16.01 1.87
C MET A 114 7.95 -17.40 2.47
N LYS A 115 7.47 -17.63 3.69
CA LYS A 115 7.39 -18.97 4.29
C LYS A 115 6.51 -19.93 3.49
N SER A 116 5.51 -19.42 2.81
CA SER A 116 4.64 -20.22 1.94
C SER A 116 5.27 -20.58 0.60
N GLY A 117 6.37 -19.94 0.24
CA GLY A 117 7.05 -20.13 -1.04
C GLY A 117 6.33 -19.53 -2.24
N LYS A 118 5.39 -18.61 -2.02
CA LYS A 118 4.60 -17.95 -3.07
C LYS A 118 5.22 -16.61 -3.48
N SER A 119 5.09 -16.26 -4.73
CA SER A 119 5.65 -15.02 -5.31
C SER A 119 4.95 -13.76 -4.79
N PHE A 120 5.64 -12.63 -4.84
CA PHE A 120 5.07 -11.33 -4.54
C PHE A 120 5.61 -10.23 -5.44
N VAL A 121 4.85 -9.15 -5.56
CA VAL A 121 5.23 -7.92 -6.26
C VAL A 121 5.08 -6.77 -5.27
N CYS A 122 6.14 -6.01 -5.08
CA CYS A 122 6.19 -4.87 -4.18
C CYS A 122 6.54 -3.60 -4.95
N SER A 123 5.67 -2.60 -4.90
CA SER A 123 6.01 -1.25 -5.28
C SER A 123 6.78 -0.60 -4.13
N ASP A 124 8.09 -0.50 -4.27
CA ASP A 124 9.04 -0.02 -3.25
C ASP A 124 9.61 1.33 -3.71
N VAL A 125 8.80 2.38 -3.58
CA VAL A 125 9.12 3.75 -4.09
C VAL A 125 10.38 4.33 -3.45
N LYS A 126 10.62 3.97 -2.18
CA LYS A 126 11.83 4.35 -1.45
C LYS A 126 12.70 3.11 -1.27
N PRO A 127 13.42 2.53 -2.15
CA PRO A 127 14.02 1.16 -2.14
C PRO A 127 14.42 0.61 -0.74
N GLU A 128 13.56 0.84 0.26
CA GLU A 128 13.76 0.51 1.69
C GLU A 128 13.46 -0.98 1.94
N ILE A 129 12.37 -1.48 1.37
CA ILE A 129 11.92 -2.86 1.57
C ILE A 129 12.92 -3.82 0.93
N TRP A 130 13.29 -3.55 -0.32
CA TRP A 130 14.34 -4.29 -1.02
C TRP A 130 15.66 -4.27 -0.25
N GLY A 131 16.12 -3.07 0.14
CA GLY A 131 17.38 -2.90 0.86
C GLY A 131 17.44 -3.72 2.14
N ILE A 132 16.36 -3.74 2.94
CA ILE A 132 16.28 -4.53 4.17
C ILE A 132 16.30 -6.03 3.89
N LEU A 133 15.51 -6.51 2.93
CA LEU A 133 15.44 -7.93 2.61
C LEU A 133 16.75 -8.46 2.02
N ALA A 134 17.36 -7.68 1.13
CA ALA A 134 18.61 -8.06 0.46
C ALA A 134 19.81 -8.03 1.41
N SER A 135 20.00 -6.94 2.17
CA SER A 135 21.12 -6.81 3.11
C SER A 135 21.10 -7.84 4.24
N ASN A 136 19.95 -8.38 4.59
CA ASN A 136 19.81 -9.45 5.56
C ASN A 136 19.81 -10.86 4.93
N GLY A 137 20.06 -10.99 3.61
CA GLY A 137 20.09 -12.26 2.91
C GLY A 137 18.78 -13.06 2.95
N MET A 138 17.65 -12.38 3.18
CA MET A 138 16.37 -13.07 3.39
C MET A 138 15.84 -13.72 2.11
N LEU A 139 16.02 -13.08 0.96
CA LEU A 139 15.58 -13.64 -0.32
C LEU A 139 16.31 -14.96 -0.60
N ASP A 140 17.63 -15.01 -0.42
CA ASP A 140 18.45 -16.21 -0.62
C ASP A 140 18.11 -17.29 0.42
N ALA A 141 17.97 -16.91 1.69
CA ALA A 141 17.63 -17.82 2.78
C ALA A 141 16.29 -18.57 2.54
N PHE A 142 15.33 -17.92 1.91
CA PHE A 142 14.05 -18.52 1.53
C PHE A 142 14.06 -19.12 0.11
N GLY A 143 15.16 -18.98 -0.64
CA GLY A 143 15.33 -19.50 -2.00
C GLY A 143 14.50 -18.74 -3.03
N TYR A 144 14.38 -17.42 -2.88
CA TYR A 144 13.68 -16.55 -3.82
C TYR A 144 14.63 -16.05 -4.90
N GLN A 145 14.16 -16.13 -6.14
CA GLN A 145 14.70 -15.29 -7.21
C GLN A 145 14.09 -13.89 -7.08
N TYR A 146 14.84 -12.86 -7.43
CA TYR A 146 14.35 -11.51 -7.38
C TYR A 146 14.55 -10.76 -8.69
N ILE A 147 13.65 -9.86 -8.95
CA ILE A 147 13.65 -8.97 -10.10
C ILE A 147 13.44 -7.55 -9.58
N VAL A 148 14.40 -6.67 -9.84
CA VAL A 148 14.29 -5.25 -9.49
C VAL A 148 14.14 -4.46 -10.77
N ILE A 149 13.02 -3.76 -10.92
CA ILE A 149 12.72 -2.89 -12.04
C ILE A 149 12.82 -1.44 -11.54
N ASN A 150 13.95 -0.80 -11.85
CA ASN A 150 14.20 0.61 -11.61
C ASN A 150 14.70 1.25 -12.90
N PRO A 151 13.82 1.84 -13.71
CA PRO A 151 14.23 2.35 -15.02
C PRO A 151 15.33 3.43 -14.97
N THR A 152 15.48 4.11 -13.83
CA THR A 152 16.49 5.18 -13.64
C THR A 152 17.83 4.67 -13.10
N ASP A 153 17.91 3.42 -12.63
CA ASP A 153 19.13 2.82 -12.10
C ASP A 153 19.86 2.02 -13.20
N PRO A 154 21.14 2.31 -13.51
CA PRO A 154 21.93 1.54 -14.50
C PRO A 154 22.11 0.05 -14.15
N LYS A 155 21.98 -0.31 -12.87
CA LYS A 155 22.11 -1.70 -12.38
C LYS A 155 20.79 -2.44 -12.32
N SER A 156 19.68 -1.79 -12.67
CA SER A 156 18.36 -2.43 -12.75
C SER A 156 18.35 -3.58 -13.75
N HIS A 157 17.54 -4.58 -13.49
CA HIS A 157 17.17 -5.54 -14.53
C HIS A 157 16.47 -4.81 -15.67
N LYS A 158 16.84 -5.11 -16.90
CA LYS A 158 16.20 -4.55 -18.08
C LYS A 158 14.88 -5.25 -18.34
N TYR A 159 13.89 -4.46 -18.70
CA TYR A 159 12.58 -5.00 -19.01
C TYR A 159 11.88 -4.22 -20.13
N ASN A 160 11.70 -4.89 -21.24
CA ASN A 160 10.92 -4.42 -22.36
C ASN A 160 9.49 -4.97 -22.27
N LEU A 161 8.53 -4.10 -21.99
CA LEU A 161 7.12 -4.47 -21.82
C LEU A 161 6.51 -5.21 -23.02
N PHE A 162 7.04 -4.98 -24.22
CA PHE A 162 6.51 -5.63 -25.44
C PHE A 162 6.85 -7.12 -25.55
N ASP A 163 7.89 -7.59 -24.85
CA ASP A 163 8.32 -8.99 -24.93
C ASP A 163 7.29 -9.96 -24.33
N ASP A 164 6.50 -9.50 -23.38
CA ASP A 164 5.45 -10.30 -22.72
C ASP A 164 4.03 -9.97 -23.21
N LEU A 165 3.86 -9.22 -24.32
CA LEU A 165 2.56 -9.00 -24.94
C LEU A 165 2.14 -10.22 -25.78
N LYS A 166 0.96 -10.77 -25.50
CA LYS A 166 0.45 -11.99 -26.14
C LYS A 166 -0.55 -11.73 -27.25
N SER A 167 -1.16 -10.56 -27.28
CA SER A 167 -2.24 -10.22 -28.21
C SER A 167 -2.27 -8.74 -28.57
N ASP A 168 -2.99 -8.42 -29.66
CA ASP A 168 -3.25 -7.04 -30.03
C ASP A 168 -4.08 -6.29 -28.96
N ASN A 169 -4.95 -7.00 -28.23
CA ASN A 169 -5.70 -6.40 -27.12
C ASN A 169 -4.78 -5.96 -26.00
N ASP A 170 -3.72 -6.71 -25.72
CA ASP A 170 -2.72 -6.33 -24.72
C ASP A 170 -2.01 -5.03 -25.12
N LEU A 171 -1.71 -4.89 -26.41
CA LEU A 171 -1.14 -3.66 -26.94
C LEU A 171 -2.13 -2.50 -26.82
N ASP A 172 -3.40 -2.70 -27.11
CA ASP A 172 -4.41 -1.66 -27.02
C ASP A 172 -4.61 -1.19 -25.56
N GLU A 173 -4.62 -2.11 -24.58
CA GLU A 173 -4.65 -1.76 -23.15
C GLU A 173 -3.41 -0.96 -22.73
N LEU A 174 -2.23 -1.37 -23.17
CA LEU A 174 -0.97 -0.66 -22.90
C LEU A 174 -1.02 0.77 -23.46
N LEU A 175 -1.53 0.95 -24.67
CA LEU A 175 -1.68 2.26 -25.30
C LEU A 175 -2.68 3.16 -24.56
N GLN A 176 -3.75 2.61 -23.99
CA GLN A 176 -4.68 3.38 -23.15
C GLN A 176 -4.01 3.94 -21.89
N VAL A 177 -3.08 3.18 -21.29
CA VAL A 177 -2.30 3.63 -20.13
C VAL A 177 -1.27 4.69 -20.54
N LEU A 178 -0.61 4.48 -21.66
CA LEU A 178 0.43 5.37 -22.14
C LEU A 178 -0.13 6.74 -22.60
N LEU A 179 -1.31 6.72 -23.25
CA LEU A 179 -2.02 7.89 -23.75
C LEU A 179 -3.46 7.95 -23.20
N PRO A 180 -3.65 8.25 -21.91
CA PRO A 180 -4.99 8.33 -21.32
C PRO A 180 -5.73 9.57 -21.83
N ALA A 181 -7.04 9.45 -22.03
CA ALA A 181 -7.90 10.61 -22.28
C ALA A 181 -8.16 11.35 -20.94
N LYS A 182 -7.69 12.60 -20.85
CA LYS A 182 -7.83 13.41 -19.63
C LYS A 182 -9.20 14.07 -19.47
N SER A 183 -9.89 14.30 -20.59
CA SER A 183 -11.22 14.91 -20.67
C SER A 183 -11.93 14.46 -21.94
N ALA A 184 -13.22 14.72 -22.07
CA ALA A 184 -13.98 14.45 -23.29
C ALA A 184 -13.35 15.15 -24.52
N ASP A 185 -12.90 16.40 -24.35
CA ASP A 185 -12.27 17.16 -25.43
C ASP A 185 -10.90 16.60 -25.84
N SER A 186 -10.14 16.03 -24.89
CA SER A 186 -8.84 15.41 -25.15
C SER A 186 -8.95 13.97 -25.69
N ALA A 187 -10.14 13.37 -25.62
CA ALA A 187 -10.34 11.97 -26.04
C ALA A 187 -10.01 11.77 -27.52
N VAL A 188 -10.44 12.68 -28.40
CA VAL A 188 -10.17 12.61 -29.85
C VAL A 188 -8.66 12.64 -30.13
N PHE A 189 -7.90 13.49 -29.42
CA PHE A 189 -6.44 13.57 -29.57
C PHE A 189 -5.75 12.29 -29.07
N ALA A 190 -6.22 11.75 -27.94
CA ALA A 190 -5.68 10.52 -27.37
C ALA A 190 -5.97 9.32 -28.29
N ASP A 191 -7.21 9.21 -28.82
CA ASP A 191 -7.60 8.14 -29.74
C ASP A 191 -6.75 8.18 -31.02
N LEU A 192 -6.61 9.37 -31.58
CA LEU A 192 -5.80 9.59 -32.80
C LEU A 192 -4.32 9.26 -32.51
N GLY A 193 -3.79 9.73 -31.38
CA GLY A 193 -2.42 9.43 -30.95
C GLY A 193 -2.19 7.94 -30.76
N ARG A 194 -3.15 7.22 -30.17
CA ARG A 194 -3.08 5.75 -29.99
C ARG A 194 -3.06 5.00 -31.32
N LEU A 195 -3.85 5.43 -32.31
CA LEU A 195 -3.83 4.83 -33.62
C LEU A 195 -2.47 4.99 -34.32
N VAL A 196 -1.89 6.20 -34.27
CA VAL A 196 -0.56 6.48 -34.83
C VAL A 196 0.53 5.71 -34.10
N LEU A 197 0.47 5.68 -32.77
CA LEU A 197 1.44 4.95 -31.96
C LEU A 197 1.35 3.44 -32.23
N LYS A 198 0.15 2.87 -32.31
CA LYS A 198 -0.05 1.47 -32.71
C LYS A 198 0.51 1.17 -34.08
N ALA A 199 0.25 2.03 -35.06
CA ALA A 199 0.82 1.91 -36.40
C ALA A 199 2.35 1.94 -36.38
N SER A 200 2.95 2.83 -35.57
CA SER A 200 4.41 2.96 -35.42
C SER A 200 5.02 1.70 -34.77
N ILE A 201 4.38 1.18 -33.73
CA ILE A 201 4.82 -0.06 -33.07
C ILE A 201 4.81 -1.25 -34.03
N LEU A 202 3.71 -1.43 -34.77
CA LEU A 202 3.58 -2.51 -35.74
C LEU A 202 4.55 -2.35 -36.91
N PHE A 203 4.83 -1.12 -37.32
CA PHE A 203 5.82 -0.81 -38.34
C PHE A 203 7.23 -1.19 -37.89
N VAL A 204 7.64 -0.73 -36.71
CA VAL A 204 8.97 -1.04 -36.15
C VAL A 204 9.12 -2.56 -35.95
N ARG A 205 8.10 -3.21 -35.41
CA ARG A 205 8.08 -4.69 -35.22
C ARG A 205 8.27 -5.42 -36.53
N GLY A 206 7.59 -4.99 -37.59
CA GLY A 206 7.68 -5.61 -38.92
C GLY A 206 9.05 -5.43 -39.58
N ASN A 207 9.74 -4.33 -39.32
CA ASN A 207 11.05 -4.03 -39.91
C ASN A 207 12.25 -4.54 -39.08
N ASN A 208 12.03 -4.98 -37.83
CA ASN A 208 13.10 -5.44 -36.92
C ASN A 208 12.93 -6.93 -36.53
N GLU A 209 12.61 -7.78 -37.51
CA GLU A 209 12.50 -9.24 -37.30
C GLU A 209 11.55 -9.64 -36.13
N GLY A 210 10.54 -8.82 -35.89
CA GLY A 210 9.57 -9.03 -34.80
C GLY A 210 9.95 -8.37 -33.48
N GLN A 211 11.16 -7.82 -33.35
CA GLN A 211 11.61 -7.13 -32.12
C GLN A 211 11.10 -5.69 -32.11
N VAL A 212 10.58 -5.27 -30.98
CA VAL A 212 10.13 -3.88 -30.75
C VAL A 212 10.29 -3.52 -29.29
N SER A 213 10.71 -2.29 -29.01
CA SER A 213 10.76 -1.72 -27.65
C SER A 213 10.23 -0.31 -27.64
N LEU A 214 9.90 0.22 -26.45
CA LEU A 214 9.53 1.65 -26.34
C LEU A 214 10.64 2.56 -26.88
N THR A 215 11.90 2.18 -26.66
CA THR A 215 13.07 2.90 -27.18
C THR A 215 13.09 2.92 -28.71
N SER A 216 12.95 1.76 -29.37
CA SER A 216 12.98 1.67 -30.84
C SER A 216 11.81 2.40 -31.48
N VAL A 217 10.63 2.40 -30.87
CA VAL A 217 9.45 3.15 -31.33
C VAL A 217 9.66 4.65 -31.18
N TYR A 218 10.18 5.09 -30.05
CA TYR A 218 10.53 6.49 -29.84
C TYR A 218 11.53 6.99 -30.88
N ASP A 219 12.61 6.26 -31.09
CA ASP A 219 13.65 6.59 -32.08
C ASP A 219 13.08 6.68 -33.48
N PHE A 220 12.20 5.75 -33.87
CA PHE A 220 11.51 5.80 -35.13
C PHE A 220 10.66 7.08 -35.29
N ILE A 221 9.85 7.41 -34.29
CA ILE A 221 8.97 8.60 -34.34
C ILE A 221 9.79 9.89 -34.42
N VAL A 222 10.81 10.02 -33.59
CA VAL A 222 11.64 11.24 -33.50
C VAL A 222 12.55 11.39 -34.70
N SER A 223 12.98 10.30 -35.35
CA SER A 223 13.76 10.34 -36.59
C SER A 223 12.99 10.98 -37.76
N GLN A 224 11.67 11.04 -37.67
CA GLN A 224 10.86 11.67 -38.71
C GLN A 224 10.81 13.19 -38.54
N SER A 225 11.22 13.94 -39.56
CA SER A 225 11.36 15.41 -39.50
C SER A 225 10.03 16.17 -39.42
N SER A 226 8.88 15.49 -39.58
CA SER A 226 7.54 16.06 -39.43
C SER A 226 6.47 14.98 -39.35
N SER A 227 5.31 15.34 -38.77
CA SER A 227 4.12 14.48 -38.70
C SER A 227 3.68 13.97 -40.10
N LYS A 228 3.81 14.81 -41.13
CA LYS A 228 3.49 14.42 -42.52
C LYS A 228 4.43 13.34 -43.05
N LYS A 229 5.72 13.44 -42.72
CA LYS A 229 6.70 12.42 -43.12
C LYS A 229 6.52 11.12 -42.38
N LEU A 230 6.19 11.18 -41.08
CA LEU A 230 5.83 9.98 -40.30
C LEU A 230 4.67 9.25 -40.98
N LEU A 231 3.59 9.95 -41.30
CA LEU A 231 2.43 9.34 -41.96
C LEU A 231 2.77 8.77 -43.33
N ALA A 232 3.50 9.51 -44.15
CA ALA A 232 3.93 9.05 -45.48
C ALA A 232 4.75 7.74 -45.32
N LYS A 233 5.72 7.72 -44.41
CA LYS A 233 6.54 6.53 -44.13
C LYS A 233 5.71 5.32 -43.72
N LEU A 234 4.77 5.50 -42.77
CA LEU A 234 3.87 4.43 -42.33
C LEU A 234 2.93 3.95 -43.43
N LYS A 235 2.47 4.87 -44.33
CA LYS A 235 1.55 4.55 -45.41
C LYS A 235 2.25 3.86 -46.58
N ASP A 236 3.45 4.33 -46.95
CA ASP A 236 4.15 3.86 -48.13
C ASP A 236 4.85 2.52 -47.86
N ASP A 237 5.52 2.41 -46.73
CA ASP A 237 6.38 1.26 -46.40
C ASP A 237 5.75 0.30 -45.34
N GLY A 238 4.57 0.63 -44.81
CA GLY A 238 3.89 -0.18 -43.82
C GLY A 238 3.19 -1.41 -44.37
N SER A 239 3.00 -2.41 -43.50
CA SER A 239 2.13 -3.56 -43.80
C SER A 239 0.66 -3.12 -44.02
N GLU A 240 -0.17 -3.97 -44.59
CA GLU A 240 -1.60 -3.66 -44.83
C GLU A 240 -2.32 -3.21 -43.52
N LYS A 241 -2.02 -3.83 -42.40
CA LYS A 241 -2.57 -3.44 -41.09
C LYS A 241 -2.10 -2.05 -40.62
N VAL A 242 -0.84 -1.70 -40.90
CA VAL A 242 -0.31 -0.36 -40.64
C VAL A 242 -1.00 0.68 -41.50
N LYS A 243 -1.17 0.40 -42.78
CA LYS A 243 -1.88 1.28 -43.77
C LYS A 243 -3.33 1.50 -43.37
N GLU A 244 -4.02 0.45 -42.89
CA GLU A 244 -5.39 0.53 -42.40
C GLU A 244 -5.49 1.48 -41.18
N LEU A 245 -4.62 1.33 -40.18
CA LEU A 245 -4.57 2.19 -39.00
C LEU A 245 -4.30 3.66 -39.37
N VAL A 246 -3.36 3.90 -40.27
CA VAL A 246 -3.07 5.25 -40.78
C VAL A 246 -4.27 5.83 -41.51
N SER A 247 -4.95 5.03 -42.36
CA SER A 247 -6.15 5.46 -43.07
C SER A 247 -7.29 5.80 -42.14
N LEU A 248 -7.46 5.00 -41.05
CA LEU A 248 -8.43 5.29 -40.00
C LEU A 248 -8.09 6.60 -39.26
N ALA A 249 -6.81 6.78 -38.89
CA ALA A 249 -6.33 8.00 -38.25
C ALA A 249 -6.56 9.23 -39.13
N MET A 250 -6.31 9.13 -40.44
CA MET A 250 -6.57 10.22 -41.37
C MET A 250 -8.04 10.53 -41.58
N LYS A 251 -8.94 9.54 -41.51
CA LYS A 251 -10.39 9.74 -41.58
C LYS A 251 -10.95 10.38 -40.30
N THR A 252 -10.38 10.07 -39.16
CA THR A 252 -10.77 10.63 -37.87
C THR A 252 -10.27 12.06 -37.68
N SER A 253 -9.19 12.42 -38.38
CA SER A 253 -8.59 13.76 -38.32
C SER A 253 -9.24 14.69 -39.35
N GLU A 254 -10.01 15.68 -38.88
CA GLU A 254 -10.64 16.69 -39.75
C GLU A 254 -9.65 17.77 -40.25
N SER A 255 -8.44 17.82 -39.67
CA SER A 255 -7.42 18.81 -40.04
C SER A 255 -5.99 18.38 -39.74
N ASP A 256 -5.03 18.90 -40.57
CA ASP A 256 -3.59 18.73 -40.35
C ASP A 256 -3.13 19.21 -38.93
N LYS A 257 -3.80 20.23 -38.38
CA LYS A 257 -3.50 20.74 -37.02
C LYS A 257 -3.86 19.75 -35.94
N LEU A 258 -5.02 19.13 -36.01
CA LEU A 258 -5.48 18.11 -35.08
C LEU A 258 -4.49 16.95 -35.07
N PHE A 259 -4.06 16.51 -36.23
CA PHE A 259 -3.11 15.43 -36.39
C PHE A 259 -1.73 15.78 -35.81
N ALA A 260 -1.22 16.97 -36.09
CA ALA A 260 0.05 17.43 -35.51
C ALA A 260 -0.02 17.50 -33.97
N SER A 261 -1.14 17.96 -33.42
CA SER A 261 -1.35 17.99 -31.97
C SER A 261 -1.38 16.58 -31.35
N ALA A 262 -2.01 15.62 -32.02
CA ALA A 262 -2.03 14.23 -31.55
C ALA A 262 -0.61 13.61 -31.52
N ILE A 263 0.21 13.86 -32.56
CA ILE A 263 1.61 13.40 -32.58
C ILE A 263 2.45 14.10 -31.50
N ASN A 264 2.25 15.40 -31.27
CA ASN A 264 2.93 16.09 -30.17
C ASN A 264 2.58 15.46 -28.83
N SER A 265 1.32 15.10 -28.58
CA SER A 265 0.92 14.37 -27.37
C SER A 265 1.60 13.00 -27.24
N VAL A 266 1.82 12.30 -28.36
CA VAL A 266 2.62 11.06 -28.36
C VAL A 266 4.06 11.35 -27.95
N VAL A 267 4.71 12.35 -28.56
CA VAL A 267 6.10 12.71 -28.21
C VAL A 267 6.23 13.16 -26.76
N GLU A 268 5.31 13.98 -26.27
CA GLU A 268 5.26 14.40 -24.86
C GLU A 268 5.15 13.20 -23.89
N THR A 269 4.43 12.17 -24.31
CA THR A 269 4.30 10.94 -23.52
C THR A 269 5.64 10.24 -23.28
N PHE A 270 6.56 10.38 -24.23
CA PHE A 270 7.89 9.78 -24.18
C PHE A 270 8.97 10.70 -23.60
N GLN A 271 8.63 11.77 -22.84
CA GLN A 271 9.62 12.66 -22.24
C GLN A 271 10.67 11.94 -21.39
N PHE A 272 10.28 10.83 -20.71
CA PHE A 272 11.21 9.99 -19.96
C PHE A 272 12.33 9.38 -20.84
N MET A 273 12.14 9.27 -22.14
CA MET A 273 13.17 8.80 -23.09
C MET A 273 14.33 9.79 -23.31
N SER A 274 14.28 10.98 -22.74
CA SER A 274 15.44 11.90 -22.70
C SER A 274 16.56 11.39 -21.78
N ASN A 275 16.26 10.43 -20.90
CA ASN A 275 17.24 9.79 -20.01
C ASN A 275 17.80 8.52 -20.67
N ASP A 276 19.11 8.48 -20.88
CA ASP A 276 19.79 7.35 -21.55
C ASP A 276 19.70 6.06 -20.75
N THR A 277 19.70 6.12 -19.41
CA THR A 277 19.54 4.93 -18.56
C THR A 277 18.15 4.32 -18.75
N ILE A 278 17.10 5.15 -18.79
CA ILE A 278 15.73 4.67 -19.05
C ILE A 278 15.66 4.02 -20.44
N ARG A 279 16.24 4.65 -21.44
CA ARG A 279 16.29 4.08 -22.80
C ARG A 279 16.96 2.70 -22.82
N HIS A 280 18.09 2.59 -22.12
CA HIS A 280 18.84 1.35 -22.03
C HIS A 280 18.03 0.25 -21.33
N ASN A 281 17.44 0.56 -20.18
CA ASN A 281 16.66 -0.39 -19.38
C ASN A 281 15.36 -0.87 -20.02
N LEU A 282 14.81 -0.08 -20.97
CA LEU A 282 13.59 -0.43 -21.71
C LEU A 282 13.86 -1.01 -23.12
N SER A 283 15.12 -1.17 -23.52
CA SER A 283 15.47 -1.60 -24.88
C SER A 283 15.31 -3.10 -25.12
N CYS A 284 15.50 -3.93 -24.10
CA CYS A 284 15.39 -5.39 -24.14
C CYS A 284 15.01 -5.91 -22.75
N SER A 285 14.81 -7.22 -22.63
CA SER A 285 14.58 -7.88 -21.36
C SER A 285 15.71 -8.84 -21.02
N ASP A 286 16.16 -8.82 -19.76
CA ASP A 286 17.11 -9.81 -19.22
C ASP A 286 16.40 -11.13 -18.86
N TYR A 287 15.08 -11.10 -18.76
CA TYR A 287 14.22 -12.22 -18.32
C TYR A 287 12.81 -12.07 -18.91
N SER A 288 12.03 -13.16 -18.90
CA SER A 288 10.58 -13.08 -19.12
C SER A 288 9.86 -12.93 -17.79
N LEU A 289 9.16 -11.82 -17.61
CA LEU A 289 8.36 -11.59 -16.41
C LEU A 289 7.15 -12.53 -16.36
N ASP A 290 6.57 -12.83 -17.52
CA ASP A 290 5.47 -13.79 -17.66
C ASP A 290 5.84 -15.18 -17.14
N GLU A 291 6.99 -15.71 -17.57
CA GLU A 291 7.47 -17.03 -17.12
C GLU A 291 7.92 -16.98 -15.64
N SER A 292 8.57 -15.90 -15.23
CA SER A 292 8.99 -15.72 -13.84
C SER A 292 7.80 -15.72 -12.87
N LEU A 293 6.70 -15.02 -13.21
CA LEU A 293 5.50 -14.96 -12.38
C LEU A 293 4.67 -16.26 -12.38
N LYS A 294 4.89 -17.16 -13.34
CA LYS A 294 4.32 -18.52 -13.31
C LYS A 294 5.11 -19.45 -12.40
N SER A 295 6.39 -19.20 -12.23
CA SER A 295 7.22 -19.94 -11.29
C SER A 295 6.88 -19.57 -9.85
N GLN A 296 7.34 -20.37 -8.89
CA GLN A 296 7.21 -20.07 -7.47
C GLN A 296 8.45 -19.33 -6.98
N LYS A 297 8.31 -18.61 -5.86
CA LYS A 297 9.41 -17.92 -5.17
C LYS A 297 10.10 -16.85 -6.01
N VAL A 298 9.31 -16.00 -6.64
CA VAL A 298 9.81 -14.81 -7.31
C VAL A 298 9.37 -13.56 -6.57
N ALA A 299 10.32 -12.70 -6.23
CA ALA A 299 10.10 -11.39 -5.63
C ALA A 299 10.34 -10.31 -6.70
N VAL A 300 9.32 -9.54 -7.05
CA VAL A 300 9.43 -8.42 -7.99
C VAL A 300 9.34 -7.11 -7.22
N PHE A 301 10.34 -6.25 -7.39
CA PHE A 301 10.38 -4.93 -6.81
C PHE A 301 10.29 -3.87 -7.90
N LEU A 302 9.26 -3.02 -7.81
CA LEU A 302 9.09 -1.85 -8.67
C LEU A 302 9.62 -0.63 -7.92
N GLN A 303 10.78 -0.15 -8.31
CA GLN A 303 11.46 0.99 -7.70
C GLN A 303 11.43 2.19 -8.65
N PHE A 304 10.59 3.15 -8.33
CA PHE A 304 10.46 4.40 -9.07
C PHE A 304 10.69 5.54 -8.11
N GLU A 305 11.87 6.12 -8.15
CA GLU A 305 12.29 7.14 -7.19
C GLU A 305 11.38 8.38 -7.23
N GLN A 306 11.08 8.91 -6.06
CA GLN A 306 10.12 10.01 -5.89
C GLN A 306 10.56 11.30 -6.59
N ASP A 307 11.85 11.57 -6.66
CA ASP A 307 12.43 12.76 -7.32
C ASP A 307 12.30 12.70 -8.85
N SER A 308 12.30 11.51 -9.44
CA SER A 308 12.08 11.27 -10.86
C SER A 308 10.61 11.05 -11.24
N MET A 309 9.70 10.96 -10.26
CA MET A 309 8.31 10.55 -10.45
C MET A 309 7.55 11.45 -11.45
N ASN A 310 7.81 12.76 -11.46
CA ASN A 310 7.16 13.68 -12.40
C ASN A 310 7.36 13.29 -13.87
N THR A 311 8.49 12.67 -14.19
CA THR A 311 8.83 12.22 -15.55
C THR A 311 8.50 10.75 -15.79
N THR A 312 8.53 9.92 -14.74
CA THR A 312 8.37 8.47 -14.82
C THR A 312 6.99 7.96 -14.37
N GLU A 313 6.07 8.83 -13.95
CA GLU A 313 4.74 8.46 -13.45
C GLU A 313 3.96 7.55 -14.44
N ARG A 314 3.98 7.89 -15.72
CA ARG A 314 3.31 7.08 -16.74
C ARG A 314 3.97 5.72 -16.92
N LEU A 315 5.29 5.70 -16.84
CA LEU A 315 6.07 4.47 -16.93
C LEU A 315 5.79 3.56 -15.73
N PHE A 316 5.68 4.13 -14.53
CA PHE A 316 5.24 3.40 -13.33
C PHE A 316 3.85 2.78 -13.52
N SER A 317 2.86 3.60 -13.89
CA SER A 317 1.50 3.12 -14.14
C SER A 317 1.46 2.02 -15.20
N LEU A 318 2.27 2.15 -16.24
CA LEU A 318 2.40 1.18 -17.32
C LEU A 318 2.92 -0.17 -16.81
N HIS A 319 4.00 -0.18 -16.01
CA HIS A 319 4.55 -1.41 -15.42
C HIS A 319 3.56 -2.08 -14.47
N VAL A 320 2.93 -1.31 -13.59
CA VAL A 320 1.94 -1.86 -12.63
C VAL A 320 0.78 -2.51 -13.38
N GLN A 321 0.20 -1.82 -14.37
CA GLN A 321 -0.94 -2.36 -15.11
C GLN A 321 -0.55 -3.56 -15.97
N HIS A 322 0.64 -3.54 -16.57
CA HIS A 322 1.15 -4.67 -17.32
C HIS A 322 1.33 -5.90 -16.41
N ILE A 323 1.91 -5.75 -15.22
CA ILE A 323 2.06 -6.84 -14.24
C ILE A 323 0.70 -7.37 -13.81
N ILE A 324 -0.24 -6.51 -13.45
CA ILE A 324 -1.61 -6.93 -13.08
C ILE A 324 -2.23 -7.74 -14.22
N ARG A 325 -2.09 -7.31 -15.46
CA ARG A 325 -2.60 -8.01 -16.63
C ARG A 325 -1.96 -9.38 -16.82
N LEU A 326 -0.63 -9.48 -16.70
CA LEU A 326 0.08 -10.76 -16.77
C LEU A 326 -0.42 -11.73 -15.69
N LEU A 327 -0.56 -11.24 -14.46
CA LEU A 327 -1.07 -12.02 -13.35
C LEU A 327 -2.53 -12.48 -13.58
N MET A 328 -3.37 -11.64 -14.18
CA MET A 328 -4.75 -12.00 -14.53
C MET A 328 -4.79 -13.07 -15.63
N SER A 329 -4.00 -12.91 -16.69
CA SER A 329 -3.96 -13.86 -17.82
C SER A 329 -3.44 -15.24 -17.39
N ASN A 330 -2.58 -15.30 -16.39
CA ASN A 330 -1.94 -16.52 -15.90
C ASN A 330 -2.59 -17.11 -14.63
N ALA A 331 -3.69 -16.56 -14.14
CA ALA A 331 -4.27 -16.91 -12.85
C ALA A 331 -4.57 -18.41 -12.65
N ARG A 332 -4.75 -19.16 -13.74
CA ARG A 332 -4.98 -20.63 -13.70
C ARG A 332 -3.68 -21.45 -13.70
N GLN A 333 -2.56 -20.83 -14.08
CA GLN A 333 -1.26 -21.48 -14.29
C GLN A 333 -0.26 -21.20 -13.18
N ARG A 334 -0.63 -20.39 -12.19
CA ARG A 334 0.22 -19.96 -11.08
C ARG A 334 -0.49 -20.05 -9.74
N ASP A 335 0.27 -20.02 -8.69
CA ASP A 335 -0.21 -19.82 -7.32
C ASP A 335 -0.64 -18.37 -7.06
N ASP A 336 -1.07 -18.08 -5.82
CA ASP A 336 -1.38 -16.72 -5.41
C ASP A 336 -0.11 -15.86 -5.47
N VAL A 337 -0.25 -14.61 -5.89
CA VAL A 337 0.82 -13.61 -5.90
C VAL A 337 0.40 -12.41 -5.08
N PHE A 338 1.16 -12.08 -4.07
CA PHE A 338 0.87 -10.96 -3.19
C PHE A 338 1.30 -9.63 -3.82
N LEU A 339 0.38 -8.69 -3.93
CA LEU A 339 0.65 -7.34 -4.42
C LEU A 339 0.70 -6.35 -3.27
N ILE A 340 1.78 -5.61 -3.18
CA ILE A 340 2.02 -4.61 -2.14
C ILE A 340 2.34 -3.28 -2.82
N PHE A 341 1.54 -2.25 -2.52
CA PHE A 341 1.76 -0.90 -2.99
C PHE A 341 2.18 -0.03 -1.80
N ASP A 342 3.48 0.02 -1.53
CA ASP A 342 4.02 0.92 -0.51
C ASP A 342 3.97 2.37 -1.02
N GLU A 343 3.46 3.24 -0.17
CA GLU A 343 3.30 4.67 -0.49
C GLU A 343 2.59 4.95 -1.84
N LEU A 344 1.43 4.30 -2.08
CA LEU A 344 0.64 4.42 -3.31
C LEU A 344 0.49 5.87 -3.81
N LEU A 345 0.42 6.84 -2.89
CA LEU A 345 0.23 8.25 -3.24
C LEU A 345 1.50 8.87 -3.84
N ASN A 346 2.67 8.37 -3.49
CA ASN A 346 3.96 8.84 -3.97
C ASN A 346 4.45 8.09 -5.22
N GLY A 347 3.92 6.92 -5.48
CA GLY A 347 4.30 6.04 -6.59
C GLY A 347 3.70 6.40 -7.97
N GLY A 348 3.10 7.60 -8.13
CA GLY A 348 2.41 7.94 -9.35
C GLY A 348 0.94 7.47 -9.37
N LYS A 349 0.11 8.08 -10.23
CA LYS A 349 -1.28 7.68 -10.41
C LYS A 349 -1.36 6.40 -11.25
N ILE A 350 -2.02 5.37 -10.74
CA ILE A 350 -2.33 4.16 -11.49
C ILE A 350 -3.71 4.37 -12.13
N GLU A 351 -3.75 4.50 -13.45
CA GLU A 351 -4.99 4.71 -14.17
C GLU A 351 -5.95 3.52 -14.04
N ASN A 352 -7.24 3.80 -13.83
CA ASN A 352 -8.30 2.81 -13.66
C ASN A 352 -8.06 1.82 -12.48
N LEU A 353 -7.32 2.25 -11.43
CA LEU A 353 -6.98 1.40 -10.29
C LEU A 353 -8.23 0.82 -9.63
N ALA A 354 -9.27 1.63 -9.41
CA ALA A 354 -10.50 1.21 -8.74
C ALA A 354 -11.18 0.03 -9.45
N ASP A 355 -11.27 0.09 -10.77
CA ASP A 355 -11.91 -0.95 -11.57
C ASP A 355 -11.07 -2.22 -11.59
N ARG A 356 -9.74 -2.09 -11.77
CA ARG A 356 -8.79 -3.21 -11.67
C ARG A 356 -8.83 -3.85 -10.28
N PHE A 357 -8.89 -3.04 -9.23
CA PHE A 357 -8.89 -3.50 -7.84
C PHE A 357 -10.12 -4.35 -7.50
N ASN A 358 -11.26 -4.08 -8.13
CA ASN A 358 -12.44 -4.92 -8.00
C ASN A 358 -12.28 -6.30 -8.65
N LEU A 359 -11.55 -6.40 -9.76
CA LEU A 359 -11.32 -7.63 -10.49
C LEU A 359 -10.25 -8.54 -9.83
N ILE A 360 -9.24 -7.95 -9.19
CA ILE A 360 -8.08 -8.63 -8.58
C ILE A 360 -8.49 -9.82 -7.70
N ARG A 361 -9.59 -9.70 -6.95
CA ARG A 361 -10.08 -10.75 -6.06
C ARG A 361 -10.27 -12.10 -6.76
N SER A 362 -10.77 -12.09 -7.99
CA SER A 362 -11.06 -13.31 -8.76
C SER A 362 -9.81 -14.00 -9.32
N TYR A 363 -8.65 -13.35 -9.23
CA TYR A 363 -7.42 -13.75 -9.91
C TYR A 363 -6.29 -14.15 -8.96
N LYS A 364 -6.59 -14.52 -7.72
CA LYS A 364 -5.59 -14.97 -6.73
C LYS A 364 -4.48 -13.95 -6.50
N MET A 365 -4.85 -12.69 -6.31
CA MET A 365 -3.93 -11.58 -6.06
C MET A 365 -4.35 -10.84 -4.80
N PRO A 366 -4.03 -11.34 -3.59
CA PRO A 366 -4.18 -10.55 -2.38
C PRO A 366 -3.40 -9.23 -2.55
N THR A 367 -4.03 -8.11 -2.22
CA THR A 367 -3.45 -6.81 -2.53
C THR A 367 -3.59 -5.86 -1.36
N PHE A 368 -2.50 -5.20 -0.99
CA PHE A 368 -2.47 -4.20 0.06
C PHE A 368 -1.99 -2.86 -0.47
N LEU A 369 -2.77 -1.83 -0.15
CA LEU A 369 -2.46 -0.45 -0.46
C LEU A 369 -2.04 0.27 0.82
N TYR A 370 -0.89 0.90 0.79
CA TYR A 370 -0.38 1.71 1.89
C TYR A 370 -0.44 3.18 1.50
N ILE A 371 -1.08 3.98 2.33
CA ILE A 371 -1.24 5.43 2.12
C ILE A 371 -0.97 6.21 3.39
N GLN A 372 -0.75 7.51 3.27
CA GLN A 372 -0.53 8.37 4.42
C GLN A 372 -1.84 8.92 4.98
N SER A 373 -2.80 9.25 4.11
CA SER A 373 -4.11 9.80 4.49
C SER A 373 -5.18 9.47 3.45
N VAL A 374 -6.43 9.46 3.89
CA VAL A 374 -7.60 9.34 3.01
C VAL A 374 -7.75 10.60 2.16
N ALA A 375 -7.48 11.78 2.73
CA ALA A 375 -7.51 13.05 2.01
C ALA A 375 -6.55 13.04 0.80
N GLY A 376 -5.31 12.55 0.97
CA GLY A 376 -4.37 12.40 -0.14
C GLY A 376 -4.84 11.42 -1.22
N LEU A 377 -5.56 10.36 -0.86
CA LEU A 377 -6.16 9.46 -1.84
C LEU A 377 -7.25 10.17 -2.66
N VAL A 378 -8.08 10.97 -2.00
CA VAL A 378 -9.12 11.79 -2.65
C VAL A 378 -8.51 12.85 -3.57
N GLU A 379 -7.44 13.52 -3.13
CA GLU A 379 -6.72 14.50 -3.94
C GLU A 379 -6.16 13.87 -5.23
N LYS A 380 -5.53 12.70 -5.12
CA LYS A 380 -4.86 12.04 -6.26
C LYS A 380 -5.83 11.39 -7.25
N TYR A 381 -6.87 10.72 -6.74
CA TYR A 381 -7.78 9.90 -7.57
C TYR A 381 -9.13 10.56 -7.81
N GLY A 382 -9.47 11.59 -7.05
CA GLY A 382 -10.82 12.15 -7.01
C GLY A 382 -11.75 11.35 -6.08
N LYS A 383 -12.77 12.02 -5.53
CA LYS A 383 -13.65 11.44 -4.50
C LYS A 383 -14.31 10.13 -4.93
N ALA A 384 -14.86 10.10 -6.14
CA ALA A 384 -15.60 8.92 -6.63
C ALA A 384 -14.71 7.68 -6.78
N GLU A 385 -13.48 7.84 -7.29
CA GLU A 385 -12.55 6.72 -7.44
C GLU A 385 -11.94 6.30 -6.11
N ALA A 386 -11.61 7.27 -5.23
CA ALA A 386 -11.15 6.99 -3.87
C ALA A 386 -12.18 6.19 -3.08
N ASP A 387 -13.45 6.55 -3.12
CA ASP A 387 -14.53 5.82 -2.44
C ASP A 387 -14.68 4.38 -2.99
N LYS A 388 -14.53 4.16 -4.30
CA LYS A 388 -14.51 2.82 -4.89
C LYS A 388 -13.32 1.99 -4.38
N ILE A 389 -12.12 2.57 -4.32
CA ILE A 389 -10.91 1.89 -3.83
C ILE A 389 -11.10 1.49 -2.36
N ILE A 390 -11.55 2.42 -1.51
CA ILE A 390 -11.75 2.18 -0.08
C ILE A 390 -12.81 1.11 0.15
N SER A 391 -13.95 1.21 -0.56
CA SER A 391 -15.06 0.24 -0.43
C SER A 391 -14.68 -1.16 -0.92
N ALA A 392 -13.72 -1.25 -1.83
CA ALA A 392 -13.19 -2.53 -2.29
C ALA A 392 -12.29 -3.22 -1.26
N CYS A 393 -11.75 -2.49 -0.27
CA CYS A 393 -10.90 -3.01 0.78
C CYS A 393 -11.72 -3.60 1.93
N SER A 394 -11.73 -4.93 2.03
CA SER A 394 -12.42 -5.65 3.10
C SER A 394 -11.73 -5.54 4.46
N LEU A 395 -10.42 -5.33 4.44
CA LEU A 395 -9.59 -5.08 5.62
C LEU A 395 -9.07 -3.64 5.57
N GLN A 396 -9.29 -2.90 6.64
CA GLN A 396 -8.79 -1.54 6.78
C GLN A 396 -8.01 -1.43 8.08
N ILE A 397 -6.80 -0.92 8.00
CA ILE A 397 -5.90 -0.74 9.14
C ILE A 397 -5.51 0.73 9.19
N CYS A 398 -5.76 1.38 10.33
CA CYS A 398 -5.41 2.77 10.54
C CYS A 398 -4.45 2.89 11.72
N TYR A 399 -3.23 3.27 11.42
CA TYR A 399 -2.23 3.71 12.39
C TYR A 399 -2.55 5.13 12.87
N ARG A 400 -1.64 5.71 13.66
CA ARG A 400 -1.72 7.12 13.99
C ARG A 400 -1.75 7.96 12.70
N VAL A 401 -2.68 8.89 12.65
CA VAL A 401 -2.82 9.90 11.59
C VAL A 401 -2.63 11.30 12.16
N ASN A 402 -2.34 12.28 11.32
CA ASN A 402 -2.13 13.66 11.75
C ASN A 402 -3.22 14.61 11.22
N ASP A 403 -4.09 14.13 10.33
CA ASP A 403 -5.16 14.92 9.76
C ASP A 403 -6.53 14.50 10.33
N SER A 404 -7.37 15.51 10.60
CA SER A 404 -8.68 15.30 11.20
C SER A 404 -9.66 14.59 10.25
N GLU A 405 -9.56 14.82 8.95
CA GLU A 405 -10.47 14.23 7.96
C GLU A 405 -10.34 12.70 7.94
N THR A 406 -9.10 12.19 7.92
CA THR A 406 -8.82 10.76 8.03
C THR A 406 -9.24 10.20 9.39
N ALA A 407 -8.99 10.93 10.49
CA ALA A 407 -9.40 10.49 11.83
C ALA A 407 -10.93 10.38 11.94
N GLU A 408 -11.68 11.37 11.46
CA GLU A 408 -13.15 11.36 11.43
C GLU A 408 -13.69 10.25 10.52
N PHE A 409 -13.04 10.01 9.37
CA PHE A 409 -13.42 8.94 8.45
C PHE A 409 -13.42 7.58 9.16
N PHE A 410 -12.32 7.23 9.85
CA PHE A 410 -12.20 5.96 10.56
C PHE A 410 -13.11 5.89 11.79
N SER A 411 -13.30 7.01 12.52
CA SER A 411 -14.25 7.09 13.62
C SER A 411 -15.68 6.76 13.16
N LYS A 412 -16.14 7.38 12.06
CA LYS A 412 -17.46 7.13 11.47
C LYS A 412 -17.63 5.67 11.03
N LEU A 413 -16.60 5.06 10.49
CA LEU A 413 -16.64 3.63 10.12
C LEU A 413 -16.83 2.69 11.32
N CYS A 414 -16.29 3.06 12.49
CA CYS A 414 -16.49 2.31 13.74
C CYS A 414 -17.89 2.42 14.30
N GLY A 415 -18.60 3.50 13.95
CA GLY A 415 -19.96 3.78 14.43
C GLY A 415 -20.00 4.33 15.85
N GLN A 416 -21.21 4.42 16.38
CA GLN A 416 -21.50 5.00 17.69
C GLN A 416 -22.07 3.97 18.65
N VAL A 417 -21.88 4.22 19.95
CA VAL A 417 -22.44 3.43 21.06
C VAL A 417 -23.17 4.33 22.03
N THR A 418 -24.16 3.76 22.72
CA THR A 418 -24.83 4.47 23.80
C THR A 418 -23.99 4.35 25.07
N ALA A 419 -23.60 5.49 25.64
CA ALA A 419 -22.86 5.57 26.89
C ALA A 419 -23.73 6.22 27.98
N GLU A 420 -23.62 5.72 29.23
CA GLU A 420 -24.23 6.35 30.39
C GLU A 420 -23.26 7.37 30.98
N ARG A 421 -23.61 8.66 30.88
CA ARG A 421 -22.86 9.74 31.52
C ARG A 421 -23.41 9.99 32.91
N VAL A 422 -22.59 9.77 33.91
CA VAL A 422 -22.94 10.04 35.31
C VAL A 422 -22.39 11.41 35.68
N ASN A 423 -23.28 12.38 35.83
CA ASN A 423 -22.96 13.71 36.33
C ASN A 423 -23.15 13.73 37.83
N LYS A 424 -22.12 14.00 38.60
CA LYS A 424 -22.20 14.26 40.05
C LYS A 424 -22.13 15.79 40.25
N SER A 425 -23.15 16.37 40.81
CA SER A 425 -23.11 17.76 41.27
C SER A 425 -23.20 17.78 42.79
N VAL A 426 -22.30 18.52 43.42
CA VAL A 426 -22.32 18.70 44.86
C VAL A 426 -22.86 20.08 45.17
N SER A 427 -24.02 20.14 45.84
CA SER A 427 -24.62 21.41 46.22
C SER A 427 -24.58 21.53 47.74
N PRO A 428 -23.98 22.61 48.27
CA PRO A 428 -24.06 22.86 49.71
C PRO A 428 -25.53 23.16 50.10
N THR A 429 -26.06 22.42 51.02
CA THR A 429 -27.43 22.59 51.53
C THR A 429 -27.34 22.82 53.03
N VAL A 430 -28.06 23.83 53.53
CA VAL A 430 -28.20 24.12 54.97
C VAL A 430 -29.34 23.27 55.52
N THR A 431 -29.06 22.45 56.47
CA THR A 431 -30.07 21.64 57.19
C THR A 431 -30.89 22.54 58.13
N ALA A 432 -32.06 22.06 58.59
CA ALA A 432 -32.96 22.80 59.48
C ALA A 432 -32.33 23.26 60.79
N ASP A 433 -31.26 22.60 61.20
CA ASP A 433 -30.43 22.91 62.38
C ASP A 433 -29.21 23.82 62.06
N GLY A 434 -29.21 24.45 60.89
CA GLY A 434 -28.15 25.42 60.48
C GLY A 434 -26.81 24.83 60.06
N ARG A 435 -26.72 23.49 59.92
CA ARG A 435 -25.45 22.83 59.47
C ARG A 435 -25.40 22.81 57.95
N LEU A 436 -24.20 23.14 57.40
CA LEU A 436 -23.90 22.96 56.00
C LEU A 436 -23.58 21.47 55.72
N ILE A 437 -24.37 20.84 54.90
CA ILE A 437 -24.12 19.50 54.36
C ILE A 437 -23.99 19.56 52.84
N ASN A 438 -23.08 18.79 52.30
CA ASN A 438 -22.94 18.64 50.88
C ASN A 438 -23.89 17.57 50.37
N LYS A 439 -24.92 17.99 49.63
CA LYS A 439 -25.82 17.06 48.96
C LYS A 439 -25.28 16.72 47.57
N THR A 440 -24.94 15.43 47.36
CA THR A 440 -24.50 14.93 46.09
C THR A 440 -25.75 14.53 45.26
N ASN A 441 -25.98 15.22 44.16
CA ASN A 441 -26.96 14.82 43.21
C ASN A 441 -26.26 14.04 42.09
N ILE A 442 -26.77 12.86 41.78
CA ILE A 442 -26.28 11.99 40.71
C ILE A 442 -27.33 11.98 39.62
N SER A 443 -27.02 12.49 38.46
CA SER A 443 -27.87 12.36 37.27
C SER A 443 -27.18 11.42 36.25
N LYS A 444 -27.98 10.54 35.67
CA LYS A 444 -27.52 9.57 34.66
C LYS A 444 -28.18 9.89 33.35
N ASN A 445 -27.42 10.28 32.36
CA ASN A 445 -27.92 10.57 31.03
C ASN A 445 -27.35 9.54 30.05
N LEU A 446 -28.16 9.07 29.12
CA LEU A 446 -27.69 8.23 27.99
C LEU A 446 -27.34 9.16 26.83
N GLU A 447 -26.11 9.05 26.36
CA GLU A 447 -25.59 9.81 25.23
C GLU A 447 -25.03 8.87 24.17
N MET A 448 -25.22 9.24 22.88
CA MET A 448 -24.53 8.57 21.80
C MET A 448 -23.11 9.13 21.71
N VAL A 449 -22.12 8.26 21.77
CA VAL A 449 -20.71 8.61 21.66
C VAL A 449 -20.05 7.75 20.60
N ASP A 450 -19.03 8.29 19.95
CA ASP A 450 -18.25 7.51 18.97
C ASP A 450 -17.57 6.32 19.66
N LEU A 451 -17.66 5.14 19.06
CA LEU A 451 -17.00 3.93 19.59
C LEU A 451 -15.47 4.11 19.65
N VAL A 452 -14.91 4.76 18.63
CA VAL A 452 -13.51 5.18 18.54
C VAL A 452 -13.51 6.67 18.19
N PRO A 453 -13.29 7.56 19.17
CA PRO A 453 -13.26 9.00 18.92
C PRO A 453 -12.11 9.38 17.95
N PRO A 454 -12.28 10.41 17.11
CA PRO A 454 -11.23 10.87 16.18
C PRO A 454 -9.91 11.19 16.89
N GLU A 455 -9.97 11.77 18.10
CA GLU A 455 -8.80 12.12 18.91
C GLU A 455 -7.95 10.89 19.27
N MET A 456 -8.58 9.73 19.40
CA MET A 456 -7.88 8.49 19.66
C MET A 456 -6.99 8.08 18.49
N MET A 457 -7.43 8.34 17.26
CA MET A 457 -6.65 8.05 16.05
C MET A 457 -5.42 8.96 15.92
N LEU A 458 -5.55 10.22 16.35
CA LEU A 458 -4.44 11.18 16.39
C LEU A 458 -3.39 10.83 17.45
N GLN A 459 -3.77 10.07 18.48
CA GLN A 459 -2.94 9.75 19.66
C GLN A 459 -2.53 8.28 19.75
N LEU A 460 -2.84 7.45 18.75
CA LEU A 460 -2.45 6.04 18.77
C LEU A 460 -0.94 5.89 18.96
N GLY A 461 -0.57 5.07 19.95
CA GLY A 461 0.82 4.77 20.26
C GLY A 461 1.50 3.96 19.15
N PHE A 462 2.83 4.06 19.09
CA PHE A 462 3.64 3.29 18.15
C PHE A 462 3.40 1.78 18.29
N GLY A 463 3.28 1.08 17.16
CA GLY A 463 2.99 -0.35 17.11
C GLY A 463 1.53 -0.72 17.41
N LYS A 464 0.63 0.28 17.48
CA LYS A 464 -0.82 0.04 17.59
C LYS A 464 -1.52 0.55 16.34
N ALA A 465 -2.60 -0.13 15.97
CA ALA A 465 -3.46 0.30 14.88
C ALA A 465 -4.93 -0.07 15.16
N LEU A 466 -5.83 0.71 14.61
CA LEU A 466 -7.24 0.34 14.50
C LEU A 466 -7.37 -0.61 13.31
N CYS A 467 -7.96 -1.76 13.53
CA CYS A 467 -8.30 -2.74 12.50
C CYS A 467 -9.81 -2.77 12.32
N ILE A 468 -10.28 -2.64 11.10
CA ILE A 468 -11.70 -2.77 10.72
C ILE A 468 -11.80 -3.88 9.68
N TYR A 469 -12.61 -4.88 9.95
CA TYR A 469 -12.86 -5.99 9.04
C TYR A 469 -14.34 -6.41 9.10
N LYS A 470 -15.00 -6.38 7.95
CA LYS A 470 -16.42 -6.75 7.82
C LYS A 470 -17.33 -6.07 8.86
N GLY A 471 -17.11 -4.78 9.10
CA GLY A 471 -17.88 -3.97 10.04
C GLY A 471 -17.55 -4.18 11.52
N GLN A 472 -16.54 -4.96 11.84
CA GLN A 472 -16.02 -5.12 13.19
C GLN A 472 -14.73 -4.33 13.35
N SER A 473 -14.56 -3.68 14.50
CA SER A 473 -13.38 -2.87 14.78
C SER A 473 -12.68 -3.30 16.08
N ALA A 474 -11.35 -3.25 16.06
CA ALA A 474 -10.54 -3.48 17.26
C ALA A 474 -9.21 -2.73 17.19
N ILE A 475 -8.67 -2.35 18.34
CA ILE A 475 -7.28 -1.89 18.43
C ILE A 475 -6.39 -3.12 18.54
N ILE A 476 -5.42 -3.22 17.65
CA ILE A 476 -4.48 -4.33 17.56
C ILE A 476 -3.04 -3.85 17.76
N ASN A 477 -2.16 -4.75 18.19
CA ASN A 477 -0.72 -4.53 18.14
C ASN A 477 -0.18 -5.07 16.81
N ILE A 478 0.65 -4.27 16.16
CA ILE A 478 1.31 -4.65 14.91
C ILE A 478 2.75 -5.07 15.20
N PRO A 479 3.27 -6.15 14.59
CA PRO A 479 4.63 -6.59 14.77
C PRO A 479 5.63 -5.52 14.33
N GLN A 480 6.77 -5.49 15.03
CA GLN A 480 7.86 -4.59 14.74
C GLN A 480 9.05 -5.45 14.30
N HIS A 481 9.38 -5.45 13.00
CA HIS A 481 10.42 -6.33 12.45
C HIS A 481 11.75 -6.25 13.22
N PHE A 482 12.13 -5.04 13.68
CA PHE A 482 13.37 -4.84 14.45
C PHE A 482 13.34 -5.42 15.86
N LYS A 483 12.18 -5.88 16.36
CA LYS A 483 12.03 -6.48 17.69
C LYS A 483 11.57 -7.93 17.64
N ASP A 484 10.77 -8.25 16.64
CA ASP A 484 9.93 -9.44 16.62
C ASP A 484 10.30 -10.41 15.50
N THR A 485 11.29 -10.08 14.67
CA THR A 485 11.73 -10.90 13.53
C THR A 485 13.26 -11.01 13.48
N PRO A 486 13.83 -12.01 12.76
CA PRO A 486 15.26 -12.11 12.58
C PRO A 486 15.93 -10.97 11.80
N LEU A 487 15.16 -10.00 11.29
CA LEU A 487 15.66 -8.78 10.66
C LEU A 487 16.20 -7.77 11.70
N THR A 488 16.96 -8.23 12.67
CA THR A 488 17.41 -7.42 13.83
C THR A 488 18.76 -6.73 13.64
N GLY A 489 19.34 -6.75 12.48
CA GLY A 489 20.56 -5.98 12.24
C GLY A 489 20.20 -4.68 11.54
N GLY A 490 20.25 -3.54 12.22
CA GLY A 490 19.99 -2.21 11.65
C GLY A 490 20.60 -2.04 10.25
N ALA A 491 19.93 -2.62 9.27
CA ALA A 491 20.32 -2.48 7.90
C ALA A 491 20.01 -1.04 7.52
N ASP A 492 21.05 -0.27 7.38
CA ASP A 492 21.00 0.97 6.69
C ASP A 492 20.45 0.73 5.28
N PHE A 493 19.81 1.73 4.74
CA PHE A 493 19.27 1.74 3.41
C PHE A 493 20.35 1.36 2.38
N VAL A 494 20.23 0.16 1.80
CA VAL A 494 21.18 -0.35 0.79
C VAL A 494 20.54 -0.17 -0.58
N ARG A 495 21.16 0.60 -1.45
CA ARG A 495 20.78 0.70 -2.86
C ARG A 495 21.27 -0.53 -3.63
N LEU A 496 20.62 -0.83 -4.75
CA LEU A 496 21.00 -1.95 -5.62
C LEU A 496 22.50 -1.94 -5.97
N GLY A 497 23.08 -0.73 -6.15
CA GLY A 497 24.48 -0.52 -6.43
C GLY A 497 25.45 -0.83 -5.31
N ASP A 498 25.00 -0.82 -4.07
CA ASP A 498 25.86 -1.01 -2.91
C ASP A 498 26.01 -2.51 -2.56
N LEU A 499 25.13 -3.38 -3.10
CA LEU A 499 25.17 -4.82 -2.86
C LEU A 499 26.38 -5.51 -3.50
N ASP A 500 26.82 -5.04 -4.67
CA ASP A 500 27.99 -5.61 -5.35
C ASP A 500 29.29 -5.34 -4.56
N GLU A 501 29.42 -4.19 -3.87
CA GLU A 501 30.55 -3.90 -3.00
C GLU A 501 30.57 -4.78 -1.74
N ILE A 502 29.39 -5.17 -1.23
CA ILE A 502 29.27 -6.03 -0.04
C ILE A 502 29.62 -7.49 -0.40
N THR A 503 29.20 -7.96 -1.58
CA THR A 503 29.51 -9.31 -2.04
C THR A 503 30.98 -9.48 -2.41
N GLU A 504 31.61 -8.51 -3.06
CA GLU A 504 33.04 -8.55 -3.37
C GLU A 504 33.91 -8.53 -2.09
N THR A 505 33.52 -7.85 -1.04
CA THR A 505 34.25 -7.84 0.24
C THR A 505 34.09 -9.13 1.05
N ALA A 506 32.99 -9.87 0.85
CA ALA A 506 32.71 -11.13 1.53
C ALA A 506 33.48 -12.35 0.87
N GLU A 507 33.80 -12.25 -0.42
CA GLU A 507 34.63 -13.27 -1.10
C GLU A 507 36.13 -13.11 -0.85
N VAL A 508 36.61 -12.03 -0.27
CA VAL A 508 38.01 -11.74 0.03
C VAL A 508 38.35 -11.92 1.52
N ALA A 509 37.39 -12.20 2.39
CA ALA A 509 37.57 -12.47 3.82
C ALA A 509 37.27 -13.94 4.16
#